data_87d5f022399766fc090832207300d1f4
#
_entry.id   87d5f022399766fc090832207300d1f4
#
_cell.length_a   1.000
_cell.length_b   1.000
_cell.length_c   1.000
_cell.angle_alpha   90.00
_cell.angle_beta   90.00
_cell.angle_gamma   90.00
#
_symmetry.space_group_name_H-M   'P 1'
#
loop_
_entity.id
_entity.type
_entity.pdbx_description
1 polymer ?
#
loop_
_entity_poly.entity_id
_entity_poly.type
_entity_poly.pdbx_seq_one_letter_code
_entity_poly.pdbx_strand_id
1 'polypeptide(L)'
;MAATAAAAAAAAALAAPADVLKVAVLPGEGWWGGATTFGTKEPLGLNATSFSFDIGKDNYSNQAAPLMLSTKGRSVWSEKAFACVFTNGVMTFTGDAPIELAEEGSDLRSAFLAAARRHFPASGKTPDLALIAKPQWNTWVELTYFQNQQGIIDYAKGIAANGFPSGGVIMVDDTWQHGYGVWDFDRRRFSDPKAMCDELHAAGYKVMLWVCPFVSMDSPGYREMVFGSLDAGRKCEKGGLIMSGERNVHGRETAKTVHWWNGASAFVDFTHPLGAKWFSRELKRLQSDYGVDGFKLDAGDMDEYIEPYVTCVKSSPSELCEAYAKIGLEFPLNEYRACFKMGGQPLVQRLCDKGHDWPAVQQLVPDMIACGLLGHPFVCPDMIGGGSWMAFMPDAPTPFDPELFVRSAQVHALAPMMQFSAAPWRLLKGEYLDAVREAARTRMKHVDYILETAKSSARTGEPMLRAMEYEFPGLGAERITDQFMLGSKLLVAPQTVKGAKSRKVFIPVGTWTADDGSETAGPATIEVATPIGRLPHFVCR
;
A
#
# COMPACT_ATOMS: atom_id res chain seq x y z
N MET A 1 -40.31 27.39 -46.66
CA MET A 1 -41.10 26.35 -46.00
C MET A 1 -40.24 25.94 -44.78
N ALA A 2 -40.82 26.10 -43.62
CA ALA A 2 -40.16 26.20 -42.34
C ALA A 2 -39.48 24.89 -41.88
N ALA A 3 -38.19 24.97 -41.53
CA ALA A 3 -37.49 23.95 -40.75
C ALA A 3 -37.51 24.40 -39.31
N THR A 4 -38.23 23.68 -38.48
CA THR A 4 -38.32 23.86 -37.04
C THR A 4 -37.01 23.38 -36.39
N ALA A 5 -36.24 24.30 -35.87
CA ALA A 5 -35.10 24.03 -35.00
C ALA A 5 -35.64 23.63 -33.63
N ALA A 6 -35.49 22.36 -33.25
CA ALA A 6 -35.66 21.91 -31.87
C ALA A 6 -34.34 22.18 -31.11
N ALA A 7 -34.32 23.24 -30.34
CA ALA A 7 -33.23 23.49 -29.38
C ALA A 7 -33.36 22.49 -28.23
N ALA A 8 -32.44 21.55 -28.15
CA ALA A 8 -32.23 20.74 -26.96
C ALA A 8 -31.62 21.62 -25.88
N ALA A 9 -32.41 22.06 -24.93
CA ALA A 9 -31.93 22.65 -23.69
C ALA A 9 -31.25 21.55 -22.85
N ALA A 10 -29.94 21.49 -22.90
CA ALA A 10 -29.18 20.76 -21.90
C ALA A 10 -29.39 21.47 -20.55
N ALA A 11 -30.20 20.85 -19.68
CA ALA A 11 -30.30 21.25 -18.30
C ALA A 11 -28.90 20.99 -17.65
N ALA A 12 -28.12 22.05 -17.50
CA ALA A 12 -26.96 22.00 -16.62
C ALA A 12 -27.51 21.70 -15.22
N ALA A 13 -27.33 20.49 -14.75
CA ALA A 13 -27.56 20.17 -13.36
C ALA A 13 -26.63 21.11 -12.57
N LEU A 14 -27.22 22.07 -11.86
CA LEU A 14 -26.51 22.88 -10.88
C LEU A 14 -25.88 21.91 -9.91
N ALA A 15 -24.52 21.82 -9.90
CA ALA A 15 -23.78 21.11 -8.90
C ALA A 15 -24.24 21.61 -7.53
N ALA A 16 -24.53 20.70 -6.60
CA ALA A 16 -24.82 21.08 -5.23
C ALA A 16 -23.65 21.95 -4.74
N PRO A 17 -23.92 23.00 -3.93
CA PRO A 17 -22.84 23.81 -3.40
C PRO A 17 -21.88 22.92 -2.63
N ALA A 18 -20.58 23.05 -2.91
CA ALA A 18 -19.53 22.33 -2.20
C ALA A 18 -19.64 22.63 -0.70
N ASP A 19 -19.54 21.57 0.13
CA ASP A 19 -19.47 21.78 1.57
C ASP A 19 -18.09 22.37 1.94
N VAL A 20 -18.06 23.33 2.85
CA VAL A 20 -16.85 24.03 3.26
C VAL A 20 -16.76 24.03 4.78
N LEU A 21 -15.72 23.34 5.29
CA LEU A 21 -15.40 23.36 6.72
C LEU A 21 -14.08 24.12 6.95
N LYS A 22 -14.06 25.05 7.92
CA LYS A 22 -12.84 25.73 8.37
C LYS A 22 -12.51 25.30 9.79
N VAL A 23 -11.28 24.84 9.99
CA VAL A 23 -10.76 24.38 11.28
C VAL A 23 -9.54 25.20 11.65
N ALA A 24 -9.64 25.99 12.72
CA ALA A 24 -8.48 26.66 13.29
C ALA A 24 -7.60 25.63 13.99
N VAL A 25 -6.29 25.63 13.68
CA VAL A 25 -5.30 24.81 14.36
C VAL A 25 -4.98 25.41 15.70
N LEU A 26 -5.08 24.62 16.77
CA LEU A 26 -4.82 25.05 18.13
C LEU A 26 -3.31 25.21 18.41
N PRO A 27 -2.89 26.02 19.40
CA PRO A 27 -1.48 26.07 19.77
C PRO A 27 -0.89 24.72 20.13
N GLY A 28 0.22 24.35 19.46
CA GLY A 28 0.89 23.06 19.63
C GLY A 28 0.12 21.85 19.11
N GLU A 29 -0.87 22.06 18.26
CA GLU A 29 -1.62 20.98 17.63
C GLU A 29 -0.98 20.54 16.32
N GLY A 30 -0.83 19.22 16.16
CA GLY A 30 -0.39 18.57 14.93
C GLY A 30 -1.48 17.70 14.34
N TRP A 31 -1.58 17.65 13.00
CA TRP A 31 -2.58 16.90 12.25
C TRP A 31 -1.95 15.91 11.29
N TRP A 32 -2.52 14.72 11.22
CA TRP A 32 -2.19 13.65 10.25
C TRP A 32 -3.41 13.29 9.42
N GLY A 33 -3.21 12.87 8.17
CA GLY A 33 -4.26 12.29 7.33
C GLY A 33 -4.23 12.74 5.89
N GLY A 34 -5.30 12.43 5.15
CA GLY A 34 -5.43 12.66 3.72
C GLY A 34 -4.81 11.54 2.90
N ALA A 35 -3.49 11.45 2.79
CA ALA A 35 -2.81 10.39 2.03
C ALA A 35 -1.52 9.91 2.70
N THR A 36 -1.19 8.65 2.46
CA THR A 36 0.01 7.96 3.02
C THR A 36 1.31 8.71 2.72
N THR A 37 1.47 9.24 1.51
CA THR A 37 2.70 9.93 1.08
C THR A 37 2.91 11.31 1.70
N PHE A 38 2.00 11.76 2.57
CA PHE A 38 2.16 13.01 3.32
C PHE A 38 3.01 12.85 4.58
N GLY A 39 3.37 11.61 4.95
CA GLY A 39 4.05 11.29 6.20
C GLY A 39 5.26 12.17 6.53
N THR A 40 6.09 12.53 5.53
CA THR A 40 7.26 13.40 5.75
C THR A 40 6.91 14.87 6.06
N LYS A 41 5.68 15.31 5.78
CA LYS A 41 5.17 16.66 6.06
C LYS A 41 4.37 16.71 7.35
N GLU A 42 3.95 15.57 7.82
CA GLU A 42 3.15 15.42 9.03
C GLU A 42 4.02 15.42 10.30
N PRO A 43 3.48 15.87 11.42
CA PRO A 43 2.15 16.47 11.57
C PRO A 43 2.06 17.88 11.00
N LEU A 44 1.00 18.13 10.24
CA LEU A 44 0.69 19.48 9.74
C LEU A 44 0.40 20.43 10.93
N GLY A 45 0.82 21.68 10.80
CA GLY A 45 0.75 22.65 11.90
C GLY A 45 2.02 22.69 12.75
N LEU A 46 2.78 21.59 12.80
CA LEU A 46 4.05 21.50 13.51
C LEU A 46 5.25 21.38 12.55
N ASN A 47 5.20 20.46 11.58
CA ASN A 47 6.26 20.26 10.59
C ASN A 47 6.04 21.08 9.32
N ALA A 48 4.79 21.24 8.88
CA ALA A 48 4.41 22.10 7.77
C ALA A 48 3.41 23.17 8.23
N THR A 49 3.68 24.43 7.86
CA THR A 49 2.81 25.58 8.18
C THR A 49 1.95 26.04 7.01
N SER A 50 2.19 25.50 5.83
CA SER A 50 1.40 25.69 4.62
C SER A 50 1.45 24.39 3.80
N PHE A 51 0.29 23.87 3.44
CA PHE A 51 0.15 22.63 2.67
C PHE A 51 -1.21 22.59 1.99
N SER A 52 -1.29 22.03 0.80
CA SER A 52 -2.55 21.82 0.11
C SER A 52 -2.56 20.47 -0.60
N PHE A 53 -3.73 19.83 -0.64
CA PHE A 53 -3.95 18.58 -1.34
C PHE A 53 -5.41 18.44 -1.78
N ASP A 54 -5.66 17.53 -2.72
CA ASP A 54 -7.00 17.20 -3.22
C ASP A 54 -7.08 15.68 -3.43
N ILE A 55 -7.56 14.98 -2.40
CA ILE A 55 -7.76 13.52 -2.48
C ILE A 55 -9.00 13.11 -3.30
N GLY A 56 -9.69 14.07 -3.90
CA GLY A 56 -10.74 13.81 -4.90
C GLY A 56 -10.18 13.61 -6.30
N LYS A 57 -8.95 14.08 -6.55
CA LYS A 57 -8.29 14.00 -7.86
C LYS A 57 -7.15 13.02 -7.91
N ASP A 58 -6.48 12.80 -6.77
CA ASP A 58 -5.26 12.01 -6.70
C ASP A 58 -5.19 11.29 -5.35
N ASN A 59 -4.85 10.02 -5.34
CA ASN A 59 -4.49 9.25 -4.16
C ASN A 59 -2.98 9.25 -3.90
N TYR A 60 -2.23 10.03 -4.66
CA TYR A 60 -0.78 10.20 -4.56
C TYR A 60 -0.03 8.87 -4.68
N SER A 61 -0.49 8.03 -5.64
CA SER A 61 0.03 6.69 -5.93
C SER A 61 0.07 5.75 -4.73
N ASN A 62 -0.78 5.97 -3.72
CA ASN A 62 -0.86 5.15 -2.51
C ASN A 62 -2.28 5.10 -1.93
N GLN A 63 -2.39 4.97 -0.61
CA GLN A 63 -3.66 4.96 0.10
C GLN A 63 -4.04 6.40 0.47
N ALA A 64 -5.32 6.73 0.29
CA ALA A 64 -5.91 7.98 0.73
C ALA A 64 -7.25 7.72 1.45
N ALA A 65 -7.59 8.59 2.37
CA ALA A 65 -8.89 8.57 3.04
C ALA A 65 -9.32 10.00 3.43
N PRO A 66 -10.62 10.30 3.42
CA PRO A 66 -11.14 11.61 3.81
C PRO A 66 -11.18 11.76 5.34
N LEU A 67 -10.02 11.58 5.95
CA LEU A 67 -9.77 11.56 7.39
C LEU A 67 -8.60 12.46 7.74
N MET A 68 -8.77 13.28 8.77
CA MET A 68 -7.68 13.96 9.46
C MET A 68 -7.80 13.73 10.97
N LEU A 69 -6.68 13.59 11.66
CA LEU A 69 -6.58 13.27 13.09
C LEU A 69 -5.61 14.23 13.78
N SER A 70 -5.91 14.67 14.97
CA SER A 70 -5.11 15.65 15.68
C SER A 70 -4.59 15.17 17.03
N THR A 71 -3.44 15.74 17.45
CA THR A 71 -2.87 15.56 18.80
C THR A 71 -3.76 16.08 19.93
N LYS A 72 -4.83 16.80 19.61
CA LYS A 72 -5.79 17.36 20.58
C LYS A 72 -7.12 16.62 20.61
N GLY A 73 -7.14 15.37 20.11
CA GLY A 73 -8.34 14.54 20.16
C GLY A 73 -9.42 14.91 19.16
N ARG A 74 -9.09 15.71 18.14
CA ARG A 74 -10.04 16.12 17.10
C ARG A 74 -9.86 15.27 15.84
N SER A 75 -10.95 15.08 15.09
CA SER A 75 -10.90 14.44 13.78
C SER A 75 -11.79 15.16 12.78
N VAL A 76 -11.39 15.14 11.50
CA VAL A 76 -12.23 15.55 10.37
C VAL A 76 -12.51 14.32 9.53
N TRP A 77 -13.77 14.15 9.13
CA TRP A 77 -14.22 13.06 8.27
C TRP A 77 -15.23 13.55 7.24
N SER A 78 -15.23 12.90 6.10
CA SER A 78 -16.31 12.95 5.10
C SER A 78 -16.55 11.58 4.49
N GLU A 79 -17.77 11.33 4.01
CA GLU A 79 -18.07 10.09 3.27
C GLU A 79 -17.47 10.10 1.87
N LYS A 80 -17.16 11.29 1.31
CA LYS A 80 -16.51 11.48 0.02
C LYS A 80 -15.16 12.17 0.17
N ALA A 81 -14.36 12.08 -0.87
CA ALA A 81 -13.10 12.79 -0.94
C ALA A 81 -13.28 14.31 -0.78
N PHE A 82 -12.26 14.97 -0.24
CA PHE A 82 -12.18 16.42 -0.09
C PHE A 82 -10.82 16.96 -0.52
N ALA A 83 -10.80 18.26 -0.83
CA ALA A 83 -9.59 19.05 -0.90
C ALA A 83 -9.35 19.76 0.44
N CYS A 84 -8.09 20.00 0.79
CA CYS A 84 -7.69 20.79 1.96
C CYS A 84 -6.64 21.83 1.59
N VAL A 85 -6.83 23.05 2.09
CA VAL A 85 -5.81 24.11 2.06
C VAL A 85 -5.51 24.51 3.50
N PHE A 86 -4.27 24.27 3.92
CA PHE A 86 -3.75 24.71 5.21
C PHE A 86 -2.86 25.94 5.02
N THR A 87 -3.25 27.03 5.61
CA THR A 87 -2.47 28.30 5.61
C THR A 87 -2.88 29.18 6.79
N ASN A 88 -1.94 29.98 7.30
CA ASN A 88 -2.17 30.92 8.40
C ASN A 88 -2.88 30.31 9.62
N GLY A 89 -2.55 29.08 9.98
CA GLY A 89 -3.13 28.38 11.13
C GLY A 89 -4.58 27.91 10.93
N VAL A 90 -5.09 27.91 9.69
CA VAL A 90 -6.44 27.44 9.37
C VAL A 90 -6.40 26.39 8.27
N MET A 91 -7.04 25.27 8.51
CA MET A 91 -7.36 24.26 7.49
C MET A 91 -8.74 24.58 6.90
N THR A 92 -8.81 24.71 5.58
CA THR A 92 -10.07 24.88 4.85
C THR A 92 -10.29 23.62 4.01
N PHE A 93 -11.32 22.88 4.35
CA PHE A 93 -11.75 21.68 3.62
C PHE A 93 -12.88 22.05 2.66
N THR A 94 -12.89 21.42 1.48
CA THR A 94 -13.92 21.58 0.45
C THR A 94 -14.24 20.23 -0.19
N GLY A 95 -15.51 19.86 -0.27
CA GLY A 95 -15.93 18.56 -0.83
C GLY A 95 -17.40 18.54 -1.26
N ASP A 96 -17.79 17.45 -1.93
CA ASP A 96 -19.14 17.24 -2.48
C ASP A 96 -20.10 16.53 -1.48
N ALA A 97 -19.67 16.31 -0.26
CA ALA A 97 -20.46 15.72 0.81
C ALA A 97 -20.17 16.45 2.12
N PRO A 98 -21.03 16.32 3.15
CA PRO A 98 -20.79 16.92 4.47
C PRO A 98 -19.42 16.56 5.02
N ILE A 99 -18.71 17.57 5.53
CA ILE A 99 -17.41 17.43 6.16
C ILE A 99 -17.58 17.76 7.65
N GLU A 100 -17.33 16.80 8.51
CA GLU A 100 -17.60 16.89 9.95
C GLU A 100 -16.31 17.04 10.73
N LEU A 101 -16.30 17.97 11.70
CA LEU A 101 -15.30 18.05 12.76
C LEU A 101 -15.86 17.37 14.02
N ALA A 102 -15.17 16.37 14.54
CA ALA A 102 -15.48 15.74 15.81
C ALA A 102 -14.38 16.06 16.85
N GLU A 103 -14.78 16.22 18.11
CA GLU A 103 -13.92 16.50 19.27
C GLU A 103 -14.22 15.44 20.35
N GLU A 104 -13.81 14.19 20.07
CA GLU A 104 -14.20 13.01 20.85
C GLU A 104 -13.05 12.38 21.65
N GLY A 105 -11.89 13.06 21.71
CA GLY A 105 -10.71 12.58 22.39
C GLY A 105 -9.90 13.69 23.06
N SER A 106 -8.75 13.32 23.63
CA SER A 106 -7.80 14.23 24.27
C SER A 106 -6.41 14.22 23.60
N ASP A 107 -6.16 13.24 22.74
CA ASP A 107 -4.88 12.95 22.11
C ASP A 107 -5.07 12.24 20.76
N LEU A 108 -3.97 12.00 20.03
CA LEU A 108 -4.00 11.37 18.72
C LEU A 108 -4.62 9.97 18.75
N ARG A 109 -4.32 9.16 19.77
CA ARG A 109 -4.84 7.78 19.88
C ARG A 109 -6.34 7.78 20.11
N SER A 110 -6.85 8.61 21.00
CA SER A 110 -8.27 8.70 21.27
C SER A 110 -9.05 9.25 20.08
N ALA A 111 -8.49 10.24 19.34
CA ALA A 111 -9.07 10.71 18.07
C ALA A 111 -9.17 9.57 17.05
N PHE A 112 -8.08 8.82 16.86
CA PHE A 112 -8.07 7.67 15.95
C PHE A 112 -9.11 6.62 16.34
N LEU A 113 -9.15 6.22 17.60
CA LEU A 113 -10.08 5.19 18.07
C LEU A 113 -11.54 5.63 17.96
N ALA A 114 -11.84 6.91 18.18
CA ALA A 114 -13.19 7.45 17.99
C ALA A 114 -13.60 7.42 16.52
N ALA A 115 -12.73 7.94 15.62
CA ALA A 115 -12.96 7.92 14.17
C ALA A 115 -13.07 6.49 13.63
N ALA A 116 -12.20 5.57 14.07
CA ALA A 116 -12.22 4.17 13.63
C ALA A 116 -13.54 3.49 13.99
N ARG A 117 -13.99 3.62 15.23
CA ARG A 117 -15.28 3.03 15.66
C ARG A 117 -16.47 3.53 14.84
N ARG A 118 -16.43 4.80 14.44
CA ARG A 118 -17.54 5.46 13.74
C ARG A 118 -17.54 5.22 12.23
N HIS A 119 -16.38 5.24 11.57
CA HIS A 119 -16.28 5.34 10.12
C HIS A 119 -15.61 4.13 9.46
N PHE A 120 -14.68 3.47 10.14
CA PHE A 120 -13.94 2.32 9.60
C PHE A 120 -13.64 1.27 10.69
N PRO A 121 -14.69 0.67 11.29
CA PRO A 121 -14.50 -0.28 12.37
C PRO A 121 -13.66 -1.48 11.94
N ALA A 122 -12.86 -1.98 12.87
CA ALA A 122 -12.03 -3.15 12.66
C ALA A 122 -12.86 -4.37 12.24
N SER A 123 -12.44 -5.06 11.19
CA SER A 123 -13.17 -6.24 10.66
C SER A 123 -13.08 -7.48 11.56
N GLY A 124 -12.16 -7.50 12.52
CA GLY A 124 -11.84 -8.67 13.33
C GLY A 124 -10.98 -9.71 12.61
N LYS A 125 -10.58 -9.46 11.36
CA LYS A 125 -9.83 -10.40 10.50
C LYS A 125 -8.44 -9.87 10.17
N THR A 126 -7.47 -10.77 10.08
CA THR A 126 -6.15 -10.49 9.50
C THR A 126 -6.15 -10.87 8.02
N PRO A 127 -5.29 -10.28 7.19
CA PRO A 127 -4.87 -10.92 5.96
C PRO A 127 -4.18 -12.25 6.29
N ASP A 128 -3.80 -13.02 5.26
CA ASP A 128 -3.04 -14.24 5.46
C ASP A 128 -1.74 -13.95 6.21
N LEU A 129 -1.56 -14.58 7.37
CA LEU A 129 -0.41 -14.32 8.24
C LEU A 129 0.94 -14.74 7.64
N ALA A 130 0.96 -15.52 6.54
CA ALA A 130 2.19 -15.81 5.81
C ALA A 130 2.88 -14.54 5.30
N LEU A 131 2.11 -13.49 4.98
CA LEU A 131 2.64 -12.17 4.59
C LEU A 131 3.40 -11.47 5.72
N ILE A 132 3.07 -11.79 6.96
CA ILE A 132 3.58 -11.12 8.16
C ILE A 132 4.67 -11.98 8.84
N ALA A 133 4.48 -13.30 8.87
CA ALA A 133 5.31 -14.22 9.65
C ALA A 133 6.77 -14.30 9.20
N LYS A 134 7.02 -14.17 7.89
CA LYS A 134 8.35 -14.30 7.29
C LYS A 134 8.60 -13.19 6.27
N PRO A 135 9.86 -12.95 5.88
CA PRO A 135 10.14 -12.10 4.73
C PRO A 135 9.41 -12.59 3.48
N GLN A 136 8.84 -11.67 2.75
CA GLN A 136 8.27 -11.89 1.42
C GLN A 136 9.35 -11.74 0.35
N TRP A 137 9.19 -12.43 -0.78
CA TRP A 137 10.14 -12.44 -1.87
C TRP A 137 9.41 -12.15 -3.18
N ASN A 138 9.50 -10.89 -3.62
CA ASN A 138 8.92 -10.41 -4.85
C ASN A 138 9.92 -10.60 -6.00
N THR A 139 9.48 -10.99 -7.18
CA THR A 139 10.37 -11.25 -8.31
C THR A 139 10.60 -10.03 -9.21
N TRP A 140 9.99 -8.87 -8.91
CA TRP A 140 10.03 -7.69 -9.76
C TRP A 140 11.45 -7.21 -10.08
N VAL A 141 12.26 -6.89 -9.07
CA VAL A 141 13.62 -6.37 -9.28
C VAL A 141 14.57 -7.45 -9.77
N GLU A 142 14.37 -8.72 -9.36
CA GLU A 142 15.26 -9.80 -9.74
C GLU A 142 15.07 -10.29 -11.17
N LEU A 143 13.81 -10.42 -11.63
CA LEU A 143 13.48 -10.94 -12.95
C LEU A 143 12.91 -9.89 -13.91
N THR A 144 12.52 -8.73 -13.41
CA THR A 144 11.95 -7.63 -14.19
C THR A 144 10.80 -8.08 -15.12
N TYR A 145 10.82 -7.71 -16.38
CA TYR A 145 9.89 -8.16 -17.42
C TYR A 145 10.19 -9.58 -17.97
N PHE A 146 11.20 -10.27 -17.41
CA PHE A 146 11.62 -11.59 -17.88
C PHE A 146 11.18 -12.72 -16.96
N GLN A 147 10.01 -12.56 -16.33
CA GLN A 147 9.41 -13.57 -15.47
C GLN A 147 9.37 -14.93 -16.19
N ASN A 148 9.88 -15.98 -15.55
CA ASN A 148 9.88 -17.33 -16.09
C ASN A 148 9.96 -18.37 -14.97
N GLN A 149 9.46 -19.58 -15.27
CA GLN A 149 9.35 -20.66 -14.30
C GLN A 149 10.68 -21.01 -13.62
N GLN A 150 11.75 -21.20 -14.40
CA GLN A 150 13.04 -21.62 -13.86
C GLN A 150 13.65 -20.52 -12.98
N GLY A 151 13.61 -19.26 -13.42
CA GLY A 151 14.13 -18.13 -12.64
C GLY A 151 13.44 -17.98 -11.28
N ILE A 152 12.14 -18.23 -11.21
CA ILE A 152 11.38 -18.18 -9.95
C ILE A 152 11.80 -19.31 -9.01
N ILE A 153 11.94 -20.53 -9.54
CA ILE A 153 12.41 -21.70 -8.78
C ILE A 153 13.84 -21.47 -8.27
N ASP A 154 14.72 -20.95 -9.12
CA ASP A 154 16.13 -20.67 -8.74
C ASP A 154 16.21 -19.57 -7.68
N TYR A 155 15.38 -18.53 -7.79
CA TYR A 155 15.25 -17.48 -6.79
C TYR A 155 14.84 -18.06 -5.43
N ALA A 156 13.78 -18.87 -5.40
CA ALA A 156 13.30 -19.53 -4.19
C ALA A 156 14.37 -20.45 -3.55
N LYS A 157 15.09 -21.25 -4.36
CA LYS A 157 16.22 -22.07 -3.89
C LYS A 157 17.38 -21.23 -3.35
N GLY A 158 17.65 -20.09 -4.00
CA GLY A 158 18.69 -19.15 -3.61
C GLY A 158 18.48 -18.57 -2.21
N ILE A 159 17.25 -18.35 -1.76
CA ILE A 159 16.91 -17.82 -0.45
C ILE A 159 17.51 -18.69 0.66
N ALA A 160 17.14 -19.96 0.70
CA ALA A 160 17.65 -20.89 1.72
C ALA A 160 19.15 -21.16 1.57
N ALA A 161 19.64 -21.32 0.35
CA ALA A 161 21.07 -21.56 0.08
C ALA A 161 21.98 -20.42 0.56
N ASN A 162 21.45 -19.20 0.64
CA ASN A 162 22.17 -18.02 1.12
C ASN A 162 21.87 -17.66 2.59
N GLY A 163 21.23 -18.55 3.35
CA GLY A 163 21.04 -18.41 4.80
C GLY A 163 19.96 -17.42 5.22
N PHE A 164 18.99 -17.14 4.35
CA PHE A 164 17.78 -16.39 4.69
C PHE A 164 16.65 -17.31 5.16
N PRO A 165 15.71 -16.80 5.98
CA PRO A 165 14.53 -17.57 6.38
C PRO A 165 13.74 -18.00 5.14
N SER A 166 13.60 -19.31 4.93
CA SER A 166 12.84 -19.90 3.82
C SER A 166 11.36 -20.06 4.15
N GLY A 167 10.53 -20.21 3.13
CA GLY A 167 9.07 -20.22 3.24
C GLY A 167 8.50 -18.80 3.33
N GLY A 168 7.21 -18.67 3.58
CA GLY A 168 6.50 -17.39 3.50
C GLY A 168 5.84 -17.20 2.14
N VAL A 169 6.09 -16.10 1.44
CA VAL A 169 5.43 -15.80 0.16
C VAL A 169 6.46 -15.54 -0.94
N ILE A 170 6.31 -16.20 -2.07
CA ILE A 170 6.89 -15.81 -3.36
C ILE A 170 5.82 -15.06 -4.14
N MET A 171 6.13 -13.82 -4.50
CA MET A 171 5.27 -12.95 -5.30
C MET A 171 5.83 -12.88 -6.72
N VAL A 172 5.15 -13.51 -7.66
CA VAL A 172 5.47 -13.45 -9.09
C VAL A 172 4.89 -12.16 -9.66
N ASP A 173 5.78 -11.26 -10.03
CA ASP A 173 5.41 -9.91 -10.47
C ASP A 173 5.02 -9.85 -11.94
N ASP A 174 4.74 -8.66 -12.47
CA ASP A 174 4.19 -8.40 -13.80
C ASP A 174 4.90 -9.18 -14.93
N THR A 175 4.18 -9.45 -15.99
CA THR A 175 4.58 -10.20 -17.19
C THR A 175 4.72 -11.73 -17.03
N TRP A 176 4.16 -12.32 -15.98
CA TRP A 176 3.97 -13.78 -15.90
C TRP A 176 2.86 -14.26 -16.86
N GLN A 177 1.88 -13.40 -17.11
CA GLN A 177 0.69 -13.65 -17.92
C GLN A 177 0.97 -13.48 -19.42
N HIS A 178 0.08 -14.04 -20.21
CA HIS A 178 0.13 -13.91 -21.67
C HIS A 178 -0.15 -12.46 -22.12
N GLY A 179 -0.99 -11.74 -21.38
CA GLY A 179 -1.35 -10.34 -21.64
C GLY A 179 -2.40 -9.84 -20.65
N TYR A 180 -2.60 -8.54 -20.58
CA TYR A 180 -3.58 -7.94 -19.66
C TYR A 180 -5.00 -8.29 -20.08
N GLY A 181 -5.79 -8.83 -19.15
CA GLY A 181 -7.10 -9.40 -19.43
C GLY A 181 -7.05 -10.80 -20.04
N VAL A 182 -5.86 -11.44 -20.08
CA VAL A 182 -5.65 -12.86 -20.30
C VAL A 182 -4.90 -13.39 -19.08
N TRP A 183 -5.62 -13.60 -18.01
CA TRP A 183 -5.05 -14.05 -16.74
C TRP A 183 -4.74 -15.55 -16.81
N ASP A 184 -3.72 -15.89 -17.62
CA ASP A 184 -3.16 -17.23 -17.73
C ASP A 184 -1.65 -17.13 -17.95
N PHE A 185 -0.90 -18.14 -17.49
CA PHE A 185 0.55 -18.16 -17.64
C PHE A 185 0.98 -18.21 -19.10
N ASP A 186 1.96 -17.39 -19.46
CA ASP A 186 2.59 -17.47 -20.79
C ASP A 186 3.36 -18.80 -20.93
N ARG A 187 2.79 -19.74 -21.65
CA ARG A 187 3.31 -21.11 -21.82
C ARG A 187 4.69 -21.18 -22.47
N ARG A 188 5.14 -20.09 -23.10
CA ARG A 188 6.51 -20.01 -23.65
C ARG A 188 7.56 -19.87 -22.54
N ARG A 189 7.17 -19.31 -21.39
CA ARG A 189 8.04 -19.01 -20.23
C ARG A 189 7.72 -19.88 -19.02
N PHE A 190 6.51 -20.42 -18.99
CA PHE A 190 5.97 -21.28 -17.92
C PHE A 190 5.44 -22.56 -18.54
N SER A 191 6.31 -23.56 -18.72
CA SER A 191 5.95 -24.83 -19.35
C SER A 191 4.94 -25.63 -18.53
N ASP A 192 5.10 -25.62 -17.20
CA ASP A 192 4.19 -26.28 -16.25
C ASP A 192 4.03 -25.41 -14.96
N PRO A 193 3.12 -24.40 -15.00
CA PRO A 193 2.90 -23.53 -13.85
C PRO A 193 2.38 -24.27 -12.61
N LYS A 194 1.61 -25.34 -12.80
CA LYS A 194 1.11 -26.16 -11.69
C LYS A 194 2.25 -26.83 -10.95
N ALA A 195 3.16 -27.48 -11.68
CA ALA A 195 4.35 -28.11 -11.10
C ALA A 195 5.25 -27.07 -10.40
N MET A 196 5.39 -25.85 -10.95
CA MET A 196 6.10 -24.75 -10.29
C MET A 196 5.45 -24.39 -8.94
N CYS A 197 4.14 -24.19 -8.90
CA CYS A 197 3.43 -23.88 -7.66
C CYS A 197 3.58 -25.03 -6.65
N ASP A 198 3.46 -26.28 -7.09
CA ASP A 198 3.63 -27.46 -6.22
C ASP A 198 5.06 -27.55 -5.64
N GLU A 199 6.10 -27.24 -6.44
CA GLU A 199 7.49 -27.22 -5.97
C GLU A 199 7.71 -26.09 -4.94
N LEU A 200 7.14 -24.91 -5.16
CA LEU A 200 7.21 -23.80 -4.22
C LEU A 200 6.46 -24.12 -2.92
N HIS A 201 5.28 -24.72 -3.00
CA HIS A 201 4.53 -25.20 -1.83
C HIS A 201 5.30 -26.26 -1.04
N ALA A 202 5.92 -27.22 -1.72
CA ALA A 202 6.77 -28.23 -1.06
C ALA A 202 7.98 -27.59 -0.35
N ALA A 203 8.47 -26.46 -0.83
CA ALA A 203 9.51 -25.66 -0.18
C ALA A 203 8.97 -24.73 0.94
N GLY A 204 7.67 -24.75 1.22
CA GLY A 204 7.01 -23.99 2.28
C GLY A 204 6.61 -22.56 1.90
N TYR A 205 6.59 -22.21 0.63
CA TYR A 205 6.14 -20.91 0.14
C TYR A 205 4.67 -20.95 -0.28
N LYS A 206 3.95 -19.85 -0.06
CA LYS A 206 2.72 -19.51 -0.79
C LYS A 206 3.06 -18.72 -2.03
N VAL A 207 2.24 -18.83 -3.06
CA VAL A 207 2.44 -18.19 -4.36
C VAL A 207 1.42 -17.08 -4.56
N MET A 208 1.89 -15.84 -4.75
CA MET A 208 1.08 -14.71 -5.17
C MET A 208 1.39 -14.34 -6.62
N LEU A 209 0.38 -13.89 -7.35
CA LEU A 209 0.55 -13.33 -8.69
C LEU A 209 0.17 -11.84 -8.72
N TRP A 210 0.96 -11.06 -9.44
CA TRP A 210 0.63 -9.68 -9.77
C TRP A 210 -0.55 -9.63 -10.74
N VAL A 211 -1.50 -8.75 -10.50
CA VAL A 211 -2.65 -8.47 -11.39
C VAL A 211 -2.98 -6.98 -11.35
N CYS A 212 -3.67 -6.49 -12.39
CA CYS A 212 -4.11 -5.09 -12.49
C CYS A 212 -5.56 -5.01 -13.00
N PRO A 213 -6.25 -3.87 -12.86
CA PRO A 213 -7.63 -3.71 -13.31
C PRO A 213 -7.75 -3.47 -14.83
N PHE A 214 -6.66 -3.59 -15.58
CA PHE A 214 -6.61 -3.26 -17.00
C PHE A 214 -6.82 -4.48 -17.89
N VAL A 215 -7.42 -4.21 -19.06
CA VAL A 215 -7.71 -5.22 -20.08
C VAL A 215 -7.28 -4.69 -21.44
N SER A 216 -6.36 -5.37 -22.09
CA SER A 216 -5.95 -5.02 -23.45
C SER A 216 -7.13 -5.15 -24.43
N MET A 217 -7.30 -4.16 -25.30
CA MET A 217 -8.48 -4.05 -26.17
C MET A 217 -8.60 -5.14 -27.24
N ASP A 218 -7.55 -5.88 -27.50
CA ASP A 218 -7.50 -7.03 -28.40
C ASP A 218 -7.61 -8.40 -27.67
N SER A 219 -7.71 -8.37 -26.33
CA SER A 219 -7.76 -9.59 -25.50
C SER A 219 -9.11 -10.31 -25.58
N PRO A 220 -9.16 -11.62 -25.30
CA PRO A 220 -10.41 -12.35 -25.10
C PRO A 220 -11.29 -11.77 -24.00
N GLY A 221 -10.70 -11.33 -22.87
CA GLY A 221 -11.44 -10.72 -21.76
C GLY A 221 -12.16 -9.43 -22.16
N TYR A 222 -11.51 -8.57 -22.94
CA TYR A 222 -12.16 -7.39 -23.51
C TYR A 222 -13.37 -7.77 -24.36
N ARG A 223 -13.20 -8.74 -25.27
CA ARG A 223 -14.27 -9.20 -26.17
C ARG A 223 -15.43 -9.81 -25.39
N GLU A 224 -15.15 -10.58 -24.35
CA GLU A 224 -16.17 -11.15 -23.47
C GLU A 224 -17.01 -10.05 -22.81
N MET A 225 -16.39 -9.02 -22.26
CA MET A 225 -17.11 -7.93 -21.60
C MET A 225 -17.86 -7.01 -22.56
N VAL A 226 -17.33 -6.79 -23.79
CA VAL A 226 -18.01 -5.93 -24.79
C VAL A 226 -19.12 -6.67 -25.54
N PHE A 227 -18.90 -7.92 -25.89
CA PHE A 227 -19.82 -8.67 -26.77
C PHE A 227 -20.62 -9.76 -26.04
N GLY A 228 -20.25 -10.09 -24.82
CA GLY A 228 -20.78 -11.20 -24.02
C GLY A 228 -20.05 -12.51 -24.29
N SER A 229 -20.27 -13.51 -23.42
CA SER A 229 -19.67 -14.83 -23.55
C SER A 229 -20.25 -15.55 -24.78
N LEU A 230 -19.36 -16.20 -25.56
CA LEU A 230 -19.72 -17.00 -26.75
C LEU A 230 -20.22 -18.41 -26.39
N ASP A 231 -20.40 -18.73 -25.10
CA ASP A 231 -20.94 -20.02 -24.68
C ASP A 231 -22.34 -20.26 -25.25
N ALA A 232 -22.41 -21.21 -26.15
CA ALA A 232 -23.61 -21.54 -26.90
C ALA A 232 -24.83 -21.75 -26.01
N GLY A 233 -25.84 -20.91 -26.18
CA GLY A 233 -27.18 -21.07 -25.58
C GLY A 233 -27.49 -20.19 -24.37
N ARG A 234 -26.58 -19.34 -23.91
CA ARG A 234 -26.87 -18.34 -22.85
C ARG A 234 -27.07 -16.96 -23.45
N LYS A 235 -28.04 -16.19 -22.92
CA LYS A 235 -28.12 -14.75 -23.19
C LYS A 235 -26.78 -14.13 -22.73
N CYS A 236 -26.03 -13.60 -23.71
CA CYS A 236 -24.78 -12.91 -23.41
C CYS A 236 -25.08 -11.63 -22.62
N GLU A 237 -24.70 -11.61 -21.37
CA GLU A 237 -24.67 -10.38 -20.59
C GLU A 237 -23.47 -9.56 -21.07
N LYS A 238 -23.69 -8.30 -21.40
CA LYS A 238 -22.69 -7.32 -21.84
C LYS A 238 -22.39 -6.38 -20.69
N GLY A 239 -21.19 -5.84 -20.70
CA GLY A 239 -20.78 -4.83 -19.76
C GLY A 239 -19.59 -5.28 -18.92
N GLY A 240 -19.21 -4.46 -17.96
CA GLY A 240 -18.08 -4.73 -17.08
C GLY A 240 -16.83 -3.94 -17.40
N LEU A 241 -16.88 -3.05 -18.41
CA LEU A 241 -15.84 -2.07 -18.71
C LEU A 241 -16.34 -0.65 -18.43
N ILE A 242 -15.44 0.22 -18.01
CA ILE A 242 -15.67 1.67 -17.98
C ILE A 242 -15.78 2.17 -19.43
N MET A 243 -16.83 2.93 -19.73
CA MET A 243 -17.13 3.40 -21.09
C MET A 243 -16.66 4.85 -21.26
N SER A 244 -16.34 5.24 -22.49
CA SER A 244 -15.91 6.61 -22.80
C SER A 244 -17.07 7.62 -22.83
N GLY A 245 -18.31 7.15 -22.99
CA GLY A 245 -19.48 7.99 -23.30
C GLY A 245 -19.59 8.34 -24.80
N GLU A 246 -18.62 7.95 -25.61
CA GLU A 246 -18.59 8.18 -27.05
C GLU A 246 -19.06 6.96 -27.84
N ARG A 247 -19.47 7.21 -29.09
CA ARG A 247 -19.83 6.15 -30.02
C ARG A 247 -18.91 6.15 -31.23
N ASN A 248 -18.54 4.94 -31.66
CA ASN A 248 -17.73 4.76 -32.86
C ASN A 248 -18.55 5.03 -34.13
N VAL A 249 -17.92 4.95 -35.29
CA VAL A 249 -18.54 5.19 -36.62
C VAL A 249 -19.74 4.27 -36.92
N HIS A 250 -19.89 3.18 -36.18
CA HIS A 250 -21.04 2.26 -36.28
C HIS A 250 -22.10 2.51 -35.19
N GLY A 251 -22.02 3.62 -34.45
CA GLY A 251 -22.94 3.99 -33.39
C GLY A 251 -22.85 3.16 -32.12
N ARG A 252 -21.80 2.34 -31.96
CA ARG A 252 -21.56 1.52 -30.76
C ARG A 252 -20.78 2.30 -29.72
N GLU A 253 -21.15 2.16 -28.46
CA GLU A 253 -20.39 2.69 -27.34
C GLU A 253 -18.99 2.08 -27.29
N THR A 254 -17.99 2.90 -26.93
CA THR A 254 -16.59 2.50 -26.85
C THR A 254 -16.12 2.47 -25.40
N ALA A 255 -15.25 1.51 -25.07
CA ALA A 255 -14.60 1.50 -23.76
C ALA A 255 -13.68 2.72 -23.60
N LYS A 256 -13.60 3.22 -22.37
CA LYS A 256 -12.62 4.26 -22.02
C LYS A 256 -11.21 3.69 -22.13
N THR A 257 -10.35 4.38 -22.86
CA THR A 257 -8.92 4.06 -22.94
C THR A 257 -8.17 4.72 -21.79
N VAL A 258 -7.36 3.95 -21.08
CA VAL A 258 -6.34 4.44 -20.15
C VAL A 258 -4.96 4.26 -20.79
N HIS A 259 -4.08 5.23 -20.57
CA HIS A 259 -2.66 5.15 -20.88
C HIS A 259 -1.89 5.01 -19.58
N TRP A 260 -1.14 3.93 -19.44
CA TRP A 260 -0.41 3.58 -18.24
C TRP A 260 0.99 3.08 -18.60
N TRP A 261 1.84 2.69 -17.66
CA TRP A 261 3.26 2.34 -17.92
C TRP A 261 3.47 1.21 -18.94
N ASN A 262 2.47 0.34 -19.16
CA ASN A 262 2.55 -0.75 -20.14
C ASN A 262 1.65 -0.51 -21.38
N GLY A 263 1.39 0.74 -21.73
CA GLY A 263 0.70 1.11 -22.98
C GLY A 263 -0.75 1.54 -22.79
N ALA A 264 -1.66 1.08 -23.65
CA ALA A 264 -3.05 1.47 -23.66
C ALA A 264 -3.96 0.27 -23.40
N SER A 265 -4.95 0.46 -22.52
CA SER A 265 -5.90 -0.58 -22.11
C SER A 265 -7.29 0.00 -21.85
N ALA A 266 -8.29 -0.87 -21.66
CA ALA A 266 -9.57 -0.53 -21.04
C ALA A 266 -9.56 -0.88 -19.55
N PHE A 267 -10.39 -0.22 -18.75
CA PHE A 267 -10.59 -0.55 -17.34
C PHE A 267 -11.76 -1.50 -17.14
N VAL A 268 -11.61 -2.44 -16.20
CA VAL A 268 -12.74 -3.16 -15.63
C VAL A 268 -13.56 -2.20 -14.76
N ASP A 269 -14.88 -2.16 -14.99
CA ASP A 269 -15.81 -1.43 -14.13
C ASP A 269 -16.23 -2.30 -12.94
N PHE A 270 -15.61 -2.08 -11.79
CA PHE A 270 -15.94 -2.82 -10.56
C PHE A 270 -17.26 -2.36 -9.92
N THR A 271 -17.87 -1.28 -10.39
CA THR A 271 -19.24 -0.89 -10.02
C THR A 271 -20.28 -1.69 -10.81
N HIS A 272 -19.86 -2.34 -11.89
CA HIS A 272 -20.69 -3.22 -12.69
C HIS A 272 -20.58 -4.66 -12.18
N PRO A 273 -21.69 -5.33 -11.80
CA PRO A 273 -21.63 -6.70 -11.27
C PRO A 273 -20.92 -7.71 -12.19
N LEU A 274 -21.02 -7.52 -13.52
CA LEU A 274 -20.33 -8.40 -14.47
C LEU A 274 -18.83 -8.17 -14.49
N GLY A 275 -18.34 -6.94 -14.39
CA GLY A 275 -16.92 -6.63 -14.33
C GLY A 275 -16.27 -7.24 -13.09
N ALA A 276 -16.83 -6.97 -11.91
CA ALA A 276 -16.38 -7.54 -10.65
C ALA A 276 -16.41 -9.08 -10.68
N LYS A 277 -17.51 -9.68 -11.13
CA LYS A 277 -17.68 -11.14 -11.24
C LYS A 277 -16.69 -11.77 -12.23
N TRP A 278 -16.45 -11.14 -13.38
CA TRP A 278 -15.47 -11.61 -14.36
C TRP A 278 -14.07 -11.64 -13.76
N PHE A 279 -13.65 -10.54 -13.16
CA PHE A 279 -12.31 -10.44 -12.56
C PHE A 279 -12.13 -11.46 -11.44
N SER A 280 -13.06 -11.55 -10.49
CA SER A 280 -13.00 -12.54 -9.40
C SER A 280 -13.01 -13.98 -9.92
N ARG A 281 -13.76 -14.29 -11.00
CA ARG A 281 -13.79 -15.61 -11.64
C ARG A 281 -12.42 -15.98 -12.20
N GLU A 282 -11.76 -15.06 -12.91
CA GLU A 282 -10.43 -15.30 -13.47
C GLU A 282 -9.40 -15.55 -12.38
N LEU A 283 -9.43 -14.78 -11.29
CA LEU A 283 -8.52 -14.99 -10.16
C LEU A 283 -8.77 -16.33 -9.46
N LYS A 284 -10.03 -16.69 -9.21
CA LYS A 284 -10.39 -18.00 -8.63
C LYS A 284 -10.00 -19.17 -9.53
N ARG A 285 -10.05 -18.99 -10.86
CA ARG A 285 -9.57 -19.98 -11.81
C ARG A 285 -8.07 -20.23 -11.67
N LEU A 286 -7.26 -19.20 -11.49
CA LEU A 286 -5.81 -19.35 -11.21
C LEU A 286 -5.54 -20.14 -9.93
N GLN A 287 -6.36 -19.92 -8.89
CA GLN A 287 -6.27 -20.71 -7.66
C GLN A 287 -6.62 -22.18 -7.91
N SER A 288 -7.70 -22.47 -8.63
CA SER A 288 -8.16 -23.83 -8.87
C SER A 288 -7.24 -24.60 -9.82
N ASP A 289 -6.75 -23.96 -10.88
CA ASP A 289 -6.01 -24.62 -11.96
C ASP A 289 -4.54 -24.82 -11.60
N TYR A 290 -3.93 -23.86 -10.89
CA TYR A 290 -2.49 -23.84 -10.64
C TYR A 290 -2.10 -23.90 -9.16
N GLY A 291 -3.05 -23.72 -8.25
CA GLY A 291 -2.75 -23.67 -6.82
C GLY A 291 -2.17 -22.32 -6.36
N VAL A 292 -2.43 -21.24 -7.08
CA VAL A 292 -2.06 -19.88 -6.64
C VAL A 292 -2.80 -19.54 -5.35
N ASP A 293 -2.11 -18.94 -4.37
CA ASP A 293 -2.70 -18.66 -3.05
C ASP A 293 -3.33 -17.28 -2.97
N GLY A 294 -2.83 -16.29 -3.73
CA GLY A 294 -3.34 -14.93 -3.67
C GLY A 294 -2.76 -13.97 -4.71
N PHE A 295 -3.01 -12.66 -4.50
CA PHE A 295 -2.77 -11.68 -5.55
C PHE A 295 -2.21 -10.36 -5.01
N LYS A 296 -1.21 -9.81 -5.72
CA LYS A 296 -0.81 -8.41 -5.67
C LYS A 296 -1.67 -7.65 -6.66
N LEU A 297 -2.62 -6.86 -6.14
CA LEU A 297 -3.56 -6.06 -6.92
C LEU A 297 -2.95 -4.66 -7.09
N ASP A 298 -2.30 -4.44 -8.21
CA ASP A 298 -1.55 -3.21 -8.50
C ASP A 298 -2.34 -2.29 -9.44
N ALA A 299 -1.84 -1.06 -9.66
CA ALA A 299 -2.54 -0.02 -10.41
C ALA A 299 -3.92 0.34 -9.82
N GLY A 300 -4.81 0.94 -10.60
CA GLY A 300 -6.11 1.40 -10.12
C GLY A 300 -6.02 2.69 -9.31
N ASP A 301 -4.99 3.47 -9.56
CA ASP A 301 -4.78 4.79 -8.99
C ASP A 301 -5.87 5.76 -9.46
N MET A 302 -6.19 6.74 -8.64
CA MET A 302 -7.27 7.68 -8.95
C MET A 302 -6.98 8.56 -10.16
N ASP A 303 -5.72 8.92 -10.39
CA ASP A 303 -5.27 9.73 -11.54
C ASP A 303 -5.32 8.97 -12.87
N GLU A 304 -5.48 7.64 -12.84
CA GLU A 304 -5.72 6.83 -14.04
C GLU A 304 -7.18 6.93 -14.53
N TYR A 305 -8.15 7.31 -13.67
CA TYR A 305 -9.57 7.47 -14.02
C TYR A 305 -9.87 8.89 -14.53
N ILE A 306 -9.31 9.22 -15.70
CA ILE A 306 -9.42 10.54 -16.32
C ILE A 306 -10.80 10.74 -16.96
N GLU A 307 -11.57 11.72 -16.49
CA GLU A 307 -12.86 12.10 -17.08
C GLU A 307 -12.70 12.66 -18.53
N PRO A 308 -13.72 12.57 -19.41
CA PRO A 308 -15.03 11.97 -19.15
C PRO A 308 -15.01 10.44 -19.28
N TYR A 309 -15.82 9.79 -18.46
CA TYR A 309 -16.11 8.36 -18.52
C TYR A 309 -17.53 8.07 -18.03
N VAL A 310 -18.03 6.86 -18.33
CA VAL A 310 -19.33 6.37 -17.88
C VAL A 310 -19.15 5.02 -17.22
N THR A 311 -19.69 4.88 -16.02
CA THR A 311 -19.67 3.66 -15.19
C THR A 311 -21.10 3.15 -14.97
N CYS A 312 -21.26 1.90 -14.58
CA CYS A 312 -22.56 1.31 -14.30
C CYS A 312 -23.29 2.06 -13.17
N VAL A 313 -22.58 2.32 -12.07
CA VAL A 313 -23.01 3.24 -11.03
C VAL A 313 -22.17 4.50 -11.18
N LYS A 314 -22.82 5.67 -11.36
CA LYS A 314 -22.10 6.94 -11.47
C LYS A 314 -21.15 7.11 -10.27
N SER A 315 -19.87 7.11 -10.52
CA SER A 315 -18.82 7.09 -9.49
C SER A 315 -17.69 8.05 -9.82
N SER A 316 -17.13 8.64 -8.78
CA SER A 316 -15.89 9.44 -8.85
C SER A 316 -14.66 8.52 -8.94
N PRO A 317 -13.46 9.05 -9.28
CA PRO A 317 -12.21 8.28 -9.25
C PRO A 317 -11.95 7.60 -7.91
N SER A 318 -12.22 8.28 -6.79
CA SER A 318 -12.05 7.70 -5.44
C SER A 318 -12.99 6.53 -5.16
N GLU A 319 -14.25 6.61 -5.61
CA GLU A 319 -15.21 5.52 -5.48
C GLU A 319 -14.87 4.32 -6.39
N LEU A 320 -14.24 4.55 -7.55
CA LEU A 320 -13.72 3.50 -8.43
C LEU A 320 -12.51 2.79 -7.82
N CYS A 321 -11.57 3.55 -7.24
CA CYS A 321 -10.44 3.00 -6.49
C CYS A 321 -10.91 2.15 -5.29
N GLU A 322 -11.90 2.64 -4.53
CA GLU A 322 -12.53 1.89 -3.43
C GLU A 322 -13.22 0.60 -3.94
N ALA A 323 -13.91 0.65 -5.08
CA ALA A 323 -14.58 -0.52 -5.66
C ALA A 323 -13.57 -1.60 -6.07
N TYR A 324 -12.42 -1.22 -6.64
CA TYR A 324 -11.33 -2.15 -6.93
C TYR A 324 -10.75 -2.76 -5.65
N ALA A 325 -10.52 -1.96 -4.61
CA ALA A 325 -9.98 -2.44 -3.35
C ALA A 325 -10.89 -3.49 -2.66
N LYS A 326 -12.21 -3.43 -2.86
CA LYS A 326 -13.17 -4.41 -2.32
C LYS A 326 -12.97 -5.82 -2.86
N ILE A 327 -12.38 -5.98 -4.06
CA ILE A 327 -12.08 -7.28 -4.65
C ILE A 327 -11.11 -8.08 -3.77
N GLY A 328 -10.12 -7.43 -3.17
CA GLY A 328 -9.15 -8.09 -2.30
C GLY A 328 -9.75 -8.77 -1.06
N LEU A 329 -10.94 -8.35 -0.64
CA LEU A 329 -11.63 -9.00 0.50
C LEU A 329 -12.03 -10.45 0.21
N GLU A 330 -12.06 -10.87 -1.05
CA GLU A 330 -12.29 -12.26 -1.45
C GLU A 330 -11.05 -13.13 -1.31
N PHE A 331 -9.86 -12.52 -1.18
CA PHE A 331 -8.56 -13.19 -1.21
C PHE A 331 -7.76 -12.83 0.05
N PRO A 332 -7.67 -13.71 1.06
CA PRO A 332 -6.91 -13.43 2.28
C PRO A 332 -5.43 -13.11 2.05
N LEU A 333 -4.80 -13.75 1.05
CA LEU A 333 -3.44 -13.42 0.61
C LEU A 333 -3.54 -12.33 -0.47
N ASN A 334 -3.46 -11.06 -0.04
CA ASN A 334 -3.63 -9.90 -0.90
C ASN A 334 -2.59 -8.82 -0.59
N GLU A 335 -2.30 -7.96 -1.57
CA GLU A 335 -1.51 -6.75 -1.41
C GLU A 335 -1.99 -5.70 -2.40
N TYR A 336 -2.20 -4.46 -1.94
CA TYR A 336 -2.55 -3.29 -2.75
C TYR A 336 -1.49 -2.21 -2.66
N ARG A 337 -1.27 -1.46 -3.75
CA ARG A 337 -0.52 -0.20 -3.74
C ARG A 337 -1.43 1.00 -3.62
N ALA A 338 -2.52 1.03 -4.41
CA ALA A 338 -3.50 2.10 -4.43
C ALA A 338 -4.78 1.68 -3.70
N CYS A 339 -5.31 2.57 -2.85
CA CYS A 339 -6.55 2.33 -2.14
C CYS A 339 -7.20 3.65 -1.74
N PHE A 340 -8.53 3.68 -1.74
CA PHE A 340 -9.28 4.80 -1.15
C PHE A 340 -10.21 4.29 -0.06
N LYS A 341 -10.19 4.93 1.11
CA LYS A 341 -10.86 4.43 2.33
C LYS A 341 -10.41 3.01 2.71
N MET A 342 -11.34 2.09 2.99
CA MET A 342 -11.09 0.68 3.33
C MET A 342 -10.30 0.47 4.64
N GLY A 343 -10.22 1.48 5.50
CA GLY A 343 -9.64 1.32 6.85
C GLY A 343 -10.33 0.21 7.64
N GLY A 344 -9.61 -0.47 8.54
CA GLY A 344 -10.12 -1.57 9.38
C GLY A 344 -10.29 -2.91 8.65
N GLN A 345 -10.09 -2.98 7.33
CA GLN A 345 -10.24 -4.20 6.54
C GLN A 345 -8.95 -5.05 6.53
N PRO A 346 -9.06 -6.38 6.27
CA PRO A 346 -7.92 -7.29 6.22
C PRO A 346 -7.18 -7.19 4.87
N LEU A 347 -6.81 -5.97 4.48
CA LEU A 347 -6.09 -5.67 3.25
C LEU A 347 -4.66 -5.24 3.59
N VAL A 348 -3.69 -5.83 2.90
CA VAL A 348 -2.30 -5.38 2.97
C VAL A 348 -2.13 -4.17 2.07
N GLN A 349 -1.56 -3.12 2.64
CA GLN A 349 -1.28 -1.87 1.92
C GLN A 349 0.23 -1.69 1.78
N ARG A 350 0.73 -1.77 0.56
CA ARG A 350 2.14 -1.52 0.23
C ARG A 350 2.33 -0.03 -0.06
N LEU A 351 3.42 0.55 0.44
CA LEU A 351 3.83 1.89 0.02
C LEU A 351 4.16 1.90 -1.48
N CYS A 352 4.06 3.06 -2.14
CA CYS A 352 4.45 3.21 -3.53
C CYS A 352 5.94 2.90 -3.73
N ASP A 353 6.30 2.56 -4.97
CA ASP A 353 7.67 2.23 -5.34
C ASP A 353 8.64 3.35 -4.93
N LYS A 354 9.65 2.98 -4.15
CA LYS A 354 10.69 3.89 -3.67
C LYS A 354 11.89 3.88 -4.60
N GLY A 355 12.58 5.01 -4.71
CA GLY A 355 13.88 5.08 -5.34
C GLY A 355 14.96 4.36 -4.54
N HIS A 356 16.10 4.06 -5.19
CA HIS A 356 17.30 3.61 -4.50
C HIS A 356 18.13 4.83 -4.04
N ASP A 357 17.57 5.60 -3.12
CA ASP A 357 18.17 6.83 -2.58
C ASP A 357 17.84 7.02 -1.10
N TRP A 358 18.60 7.86 -0.41
CA TRP A 358 18.46 8.08 1.03
C TRP A 358 17.16 8.78 1.42
N PRO A 359 16.64 9.78 0.65
CA PRO A 359 15.32 10.33 0.90
C PRO A 359 14.23 9.25 0.92
N ALA A 360 14.28 8.28 0.01
CA ALA A 360 13.33 7.17 -0.03
C ALA A 360 13.38 6.30 1.25
N VAL A 361 14.57 6.01 1.79
CA VAL A 361 14.72 5.30 3.07
C VAL A 361 14.16 6.11 4.23
N GLN A 362 14.38 7.44 4.23
CA GLN A 362 13.88 8.35 5.27
C GLN A 362 12.35 8.49 5.24
N GLN A 363 11.71 8.27 4.09
CA GLN A 363 10.25 8.30 3.95
C GLN A 363 9.56 7.06 4.51
N LEU A 364 10.23 5.93 4.64
CA LEU A 364 9.59 4.66 5.00
C LEU A 364 8.83 4.73 6.33
N VAL A 365 9.47 5.24 7.38
CA VAL A 365 8.83 5.30 8.72
C VAL A 365 7.66 6.28 8.75
N PRO A 366 7.80 7.56 8.32
CA PRO A 366 6.68 8.49 8.35
C PRO A 366 5.52 8.08 7.45
N ASP A 367 5.78 7.52 6.25
CA ASP A 367 4.71 7.05 5.36
C ASP A 367 3.98 5.83 5.97
N MET A 368 4.68 4.89 6.65
CA MET A 368 4.03 3.79 7.36
C MET A 368 3.17 4.28 8.54
N ILE A 369 3.61 5.31 9.26
CA ILE A 369 2.82 5.96 10.31
C ILE A 369 1.55 6.55 9.72
N ALA A 370 1.67 7.33 8.64
CA ALA A 370 0.53 7.95 7.95
C ALA A 370 -0.46 6.88 7.46
N CYS A 371 0.03 5.82 6.83
CA CYS A 371 -0.80 4.70 6.36
C CYS A 371 -1.58 4.04 7.52
N GLY A 372 -0.90 3.79 8.65
CA GLY A 372 -1.54 3.26 9.85
C GLY A 372 -2.63 4.17 10.40
N LEU A 373 -2.40 5.49 10.42
CA LEU A 373 -3.37 6.49 10.88
C LEU A 373 -4.55 6.68 9.92
N LEU A 374 -4.43 6.28 8.65
CA LEU A 374 -5.58 6.17 7.73
C LEU A 374 -6.41 4.89 7.95
N GLY A 375 -6.09 4.07 8.97
CA GLY A 375 -6.83 2.88 9.32
C GLY A 375 -6.29 1.58 8.70
N HIS A 376 -5.08 1.59 8.13
CA HIS A 376 -4.45 0.42 7.49
C HIS A 376 -3.35 -0.19 8.38
N PRO A 377 -3.68 -1.14 9.26
CA PRO A 377 -2.70 -1.69 10.20
C PRO A 377 -1.64 -2.60 9.53
N PHE A 378 -1.97 -3.20 8.38
CA PHE A 378 -1.14 -4.20 7.69
C PHE A 378 -0.33 -3.55 6.56
N VAL A 379 0.70 -2.80 6.94
CA VAL A 379 1.52 -2.02 6.00
C VAL A 379 2.73 -2.82 5.54
N CYS A 380 2.99 -2.82 4.24
CA CYS A 380 4.24 -3.25 3.62
C CYS A 380 5.05 -2.02 3.20
N PRO A 381 6.30 -1.83 3.67
CA PRO A 381 7.09 -0.63 3.38
C PRO A 381 7.70 -0.59 1.96
N ASP A 382 7.15 -1.30 0.98
CA ASP A 382 7.68 -1.52 -0.36
C ASP A 382 8.82 -2.56 -0.37
N MET A 383 9.61 -2.62 -1.43
CA MET A 383 10.72 -3.55 -1.61
C MET A 383 12.00 -3.01 -0.97
N ILE A 384 12.76 -3.86 -0.29
CA ILE A 384 14.03 -3.50 0.32
C ILE A 384 15.00 -2.95 -0.72
N GLY A 385 15.51 -1.77 -0.46
CA GLY A 385 16.39 -1.02 -1.37
C GLY A 385 15.65 -0.22 -2.44
N GLY A 386 14.30 -0.34 -2.51
CA GLY A 386 13.42 0.35 -3.46
C GLY A 386 12.91 -0.54 -4.60
N GLY A 387 11.79 -0.14 -5.20
CA GLY A 387 11.10 -0.85 -6.30
C GLY A 387 11.59 -0.46 -7.70
N SER A 388 12.40 0.59 -7.83
CA SER A 388 12.96 1.03 -9.10
C SER A 388 14.04 0.07 -9.60
N TRP A 389 13.65 -0.96 -10.38
CA TRP A 389 14.52 -2.05 -10.82
C TRP A 389 15.78 -1.60 -11.57
N MET A 390 15.72 -0.48 -12.31
CA MET A 390 16.86 0.05 -13.04
C MET A 390 18.06 0.37 -12.15
N ALA A 391 17.83 0.71 -10.88
CA ALA A 391 18.90 1.00 -9.92
C ALA A 391 19.77 -0.23 -9.57
N PHE A 392 19.30 -1.44 -9.88
CA PHE A 392 19.97 -2.70 -9.57
C PHE A 392 20.61 -3.37 -10.79
N MET A 393 20.61 -2.67 -11.92
CA MET A 393 21.24 -3.15 -13.16
C MET A 393 22.71 -2.73 -13.22
N PRO A 394 23.57 -3.49 -13.96
CA PRO A 394 25.00 -3.18 -14.07
C PRO A 394 25.30 -1.79 -14.68
N ASP A 395 24.41 -1.29 -15.52
CA ASP A 395 24.50 -0.01 -16.23
C ASP A 395 23.57 1.07 -15.60
N ALA A 396 23.22 0.90 -14.34
CA ALA A 396 22.39 1.87 -13.62
C ALA A 396 23.01 3.28 -13.66
N PRO A 397 22.19 4.32 -13.86
CA PRO A 397 22.66 5.70 -13.91
C PRO A 397 23.23 6.19 -12.56
N THR A 398 22.79 5.57 -11.45
CA THR A 398 23.28 5.83 -10.10
C THR A 398 23.94 4.55 -9.58
N PRO A 399 25.15 4.60 -9.03
CA PRO A 399 25.80 3.43 -8.45
C PRO A 399 24.96 2.84 -7.32
N PHE A 400 24.89 1.53 -7.26
CA PHE A 400 24.28 0.80 -6.17
C PHE A 400 24.96 1.14 -4.83
N ASP A 401 24.16 1.49 -3.81
CA ASP A 401 24.65 1.82 -2.47
C ASP A 401 24.38 0.65 -1.51
N PRO A 402 25.40 -0.15 -1.13
CA PRO A 402 25.23 -1.29 -0.23
C PRO A 402 24.80 -0.89 1.18
N GLU A 403 25.23 0.28 1.70
CA GLU A 403 24.78 0.76 3.01
C GLU A 403 23.30 1.09 2.99
N LEU A 404 22.82 1.77 1.95
CA LEU A 404 21.40 2.06 1.77
C LEU A 404 20.55 0.80 1.78
N PHE A 405 20.95 -0.24 1.03
CA PHE A 405 20.24 -1.51 1.00
C PHE A 405 20.14 -2.16 2.38
N VAL A 406 21.22 -2.16 3.15
CA VAL A 406 21.22 -2.68 4.52
C VAL A 406 20.29 -1.86 5.41
N ARG A 407 20.38 -0.52 5.38
CA ARG A 407 19.53 0.34 6.22
C ARG A 407 18.05 0.21 5.86
N SER A 408 17.73 0.08 4.57
CA SER A 408 16.39 -0.26 4.13
C SER A 408 15.93 -1.60 4.73
N ALA A 409 16.75 -2.66 4.64
CA ALA A 409 16.42 -3.96 5.23
C ALA A 409 16.20 -3.88 6.75
N GLN A 410 16.94 -3.03 7.45
CA GLN A 410 16.77 -2.80 8.90
C GLN A 410 15.45 -2.11 9.22
N VAL A 411 15.00 -1.12 8.43
CA VAL A 411 13.65 -0.52 8.59
C VAL A 411 12.57 -1.59 8.43
N HIS A 412 12.69 -2.45 7.42
CA HIS A 412 11.72 -3.51 7.14
C HIS A 412 11.71 -4.62 8.20
N ALA A 413 12.81 -4.89 8.88
CA ALA A 413 12.96 -6.04 9.78
C ALA A 413 11.88 -6.07 10.87
N LEU A 414 11.58 -4.94 11.50
CA LEU A 414 10.59 -4.80 12.57
C LEU A 414 9.38 -3.92 12.15
N ALA A 415 9.20 -3.71 10.85
CA ALA A 415 7.95 -3.22 10.28
C ALA A 415 6.89 -4.34 10.27
N PRO A 416 5.59 -4.03 10.05
CA PRO A 416 4.55 -5.06 9.96
C PRO A 416 4.90 -6.14 8.93
N MET A 417 5.49 -5.77 7.79
CA MET A 417 5.97 -6.70 6.76
C MET A 417 7.40 -6.38 6.35
N MET A 418 8.08 -7.39 5.78
CA MET A 418 9.43 -7.29 5.25
C MET A 418 9.44 -7.90 3.84
N GLN A 419 9.69 -7.11 2.80
CA GLN A 419 9.64 -7.56 1.42
C GLN A 419 10.98 -7.36 0.70
N PHE A 420 11.60 -8.45 0.25
CA PHE A 420 12.71 -8.44 -0.68
C PHE A 420 12.20 -8.47 -2.13
N SER A 421 12.98 -7.92 -3.05
CA SER A 421 12.78 -8.11 -4.48
C SER A 421 14.11 -8.40 -5.19
N ALA A 422 15.12 -7.55 -5.04
CA ALA A 422 16.48 -7.88 -5.44
C ALA A 422 17.07 -8.97 -4.54
N ALA A 423 17.74 -9.97 -5.12
CA ALA A 423 18.46 -11.00 -4.38
C ALA A 423 19.67 -10.41 -3.64
N PRO A 424 19.68 -10.34 -2.29
CA PRO A 424 20.80 -9.73 -1.56
C PRO A 424 22.15 -10.37 -1.88
N TRP A 425 22.20 -11.67 -2.08
CA TRP A 425 23.42 -12.43 -2.39
C TRP A 425 24.01 -12.15 -3.78
N ARG A 426 23.22 -11.59 -4.70
CA ARG A 426 23.69 -11.10 -6.00
C ARG A 426 24.40 -9.75 -5.85
N LEU A 427 23.87 -8.88 -5.00
CA LEU A 427 24.26 -7.48 -4.88
C LEU A 427 25.33 -7.23 -3.81
N LEU A 428 25.30 -8.00 -2.73
CA LEU A 428 26.10 -7.75 -1.54
C LEU A 428 27.08 -8.89 -1.23
N LYS A 429 28.18 -8.53 -0.55
CA LYS A 429 29.17 -9.50 -0.04
C LYS A 429 29.67 -9.05 1.34
N GLY A 430 30.29 -9.99 2.07
CA GLY A 430 30.92 -9.72 3.38
C GLY A 430 29.95 -9.10 4.37
N GLU A 431 30.40 -8.09 5.10
CA GLU A 431 29.65 -7.48 6.20
C GLU A 431 28.27 -6.94 5.81
N TYR A 432 28.09 -6.43 4.59
CA TYR A 432 26.79 -5.92 4.13
C TYR A 432 25.78 -7.06 3.93
N LEU A 433 26.20 -8.19 3.34
CA LEU A 433 25.32 -9.34 3.20
C LEU A 433 24.96 -9.95 4.56
N ASP A 434 25.95 -10.01 5.47
CA ASP A 434 25.72 -10.53 6.82
C ASP A 434 24.80 -9.60 7.63
N ALA A 435 24.90 -8.29 7.45
CA ALA A 435 24.00 -7.32 8.05
C ALA A 435 22.53 -7.48 7.58
N VAL A 436 22.31 -7.76 6.30
CA VAL A 436 20.94 -8.03 5.78
C VAL A 436 20.42 -9.36 6.32
N ARG A 437 21.26 -10.39 6.41
CA ARG A 437 20.88 -11.66 7.07
C ARG A 437 20.49 -11.45 8.53
N GLU A 438 21.25 -10.60 9.26
CA GLU A 438 20.94 -10.30 10.66
C GLU A 438 19.62 -9.50 10.79
N ALA A 439 19.32 -8.59 9.87
CA ALA A 439 18.02 -7.92 9.81
C ALA A 439 16.87 -8.94 9.67
N ALA A 440 17.01 -9.91 8.76
CA ALA A 440 16.02 -10.97 8.59
C ALA A 440 15.92 -11.89 9.84
N ARG A 441 17.05 -12.21 10.50
CA ARG A 441 17.06 -12.97 11.77
C ARG A 441 16.40 -12.19 12.90
N THR A 442 16.64 -10.87 12.98
CA THR A 442 15.99 -10.00 13.97
C THR A 442 14.48 -10.06 13.85
N ARG A 443 13.93 -10.04 12.62
CA ARG A 443 12.49 -10.28 12.41
C ARG A 443 12.05 -11.62 13.00
N MET A 444 12.78 -12.70 12.71
CA MET A 444 12.40 -14.04 13.19
C MET A 444 12.47 -14.16 14.71
N LYS A 445 13.38 -13.43 15.39
CA LYS A 445 13.41 -13.37 16.86
C LYS A 445 12.15 -12.73 17.47
N HIS A 446 11.51 -11.83 16.74
CA HIS A 446 10.32 -11.09 17.19
C HIS A 446 9.02 -11.54 16.52
N VAL A 447 9.04 -12.63 15.72
CA VAL A 447 7.90 -13.02 14.88
C VAL A 447 6.62 -13.29 15.69
N ASP A 448 6.72 -13.90 16.85
CA ASP A 448 5.54 -14.20 17.69
C ASP A 448 4.87 -12.91 18.16
N TYR A 449 5.66 -11.91 18.58
CA TYR A 449 5.13 -10.61 18.97
C TYR A 449 4.55 -9.83 17.77
N ILE A 450 5.17 -9.91 16.60
CA ILE A 450 4.66 -9.32 15.37
C ILE A 450 3.28 -9.91 15.03
N LEU A 451 3.13 -11.24 15.11
CA LEU A 451 1.88 -11.95 14.84
C LEU A 451 0.80 -11.66 15.91
N GLU A 452 1.18 -11.57 17.18
CA GLU A 452 0.30 -11.14 18.26
C GLU A 452 -0.23 -9.72 18.00
N THR A 453 0.66 -8.81 17.63
CA THR A 453 0.33 -7.42 17.29
C THR A 453 -0.63 -7.36 16.10
N ALA A 454 -0.40 -8.16 15.04
CA ALA A 454 -1.30 -8.24 13.89
C ALA A 454 -2.71 -8.71 14.28
N LYS A 455 -2.79 -9.76 15.09
CA LYS A 455 -4.10 -10.27 15.61
C LYS A 455 -4.77 -9.26 16.52
N SER A 456 -4.02 -8.50 17.31
CA SER A 456 -4.56 -7.43 18.14
C SER A 456 -5.10 -6.30 17.26
N SER A 457 -4.32 -5.82 16.29
CA SER A 457 -4.75 -4.78 15.35
C SER A 457 -6.01 -5.16 14.57
N ALA A 458 -6.14 -6.43 14.16
CA ALA A 458 -7.36 -6.92 13.52
C ALA A 458 -8.62 -6.75 14.39
N ARG A 459 -8.49 -6.86 15.72
CA ARG A 459 -9.61 -6.72 16.66
C ARG A 459 -9.87 -5.28 17.08
N THR A 460 -8.81 -4.49 17.27
CA THR A 460 -8.90 -3.15 17.84
C THR A 460 -8.98 -2.05 16.79
N GLY A 461 -8.52 -2.32 15.56
CA GLY A 461 -8.30 -1.33 14.51
C GLY A 461 -7.00 -0.53 14.66
N GLU A 462 -6.31 -0.63 15.79
CA GLU A 462 -5.08 0.13 16.04
C GLU A 462 -3.96 -0.25 15.06
N PRO A 463 -3.13 0.71 14.62
CA PRO A 463 -2.00 0.42 13.78
C PRO A 463 -1.02 -0.56 14.44
N MET A 464 -0.41 -1.46 13.66
CA MET A 464 0.71 -2.27 14.13
C MET A 464 1.94 -1.39 14.39
N LEU A 465 2.27 -0.52 13.42
CA LEU A 465 3.34 0.46 13.51
C LEU A 465 2.75 1.81 13.93
N ARG A 466 3.24 2.39 15.02
CA ARG A 466 2.65 3.57 15.68
C ARG A 466 3.65 4.70 15.80
N ALA A 467 3.18 5.94 15.60
CA ALA A 467 3.94 7.12 15.96
C ALA A 467 4.26 7.13 17.47
N MET A 468 5.36 7.76 17.84
CA MET A 468 5.70 7.96 19.25
C MET A 468 4.60 8.76 19.98
N GLU A 469 4.05 9.80 19.35
CA GLU A 469 2.94 10.61 19.88
C GLU A 469 1.64 9.81 20.05
N TYR A 470 1.41 8.79 19.21
CA TYR A 470 0.23 7.92 19.34
C TYR A 470 0.26 7.07 20.63
N GLU A 471 1.43 6.55 20.97
CA GLU A 471 1.59 5.66 22.14
C GLU A 471 1.95 6.41 23.41
N PHE A 472 2.62 7.59 23.29
CA PHE A 472 3.12 8.39 24.40
C PHE A 472 2.78 9.88 24.21
N PRO A 473 1.50 10.24 24.25
CA PRO A 473 1.07 11.61 24.00
C PRO A 473 1.61 12.59 25.05
N GLY A 474 1.91 13.82 24.61
CA GLY A 474 2.28 14.92 25.50
C GLY A 474 3.70 14.87 26.03
N LEU A 475 4.57 14.03 25.49
CA LEU A 475 6.00 13.96 25.86
C LEU A 475 6.91 14.77 24.91
N GLY A 476 6.36 15.57 23.98
CA GLY A 476 7.12 16.30 22.98
C GLY A 476 7.62 15.40 21.84
N ALA A 477 6.94 14.28 21.63
CA ALA A 477 7.33 13.24 20.65
C ALA A 477 6.63 13.38 19.29
N GLU A 478 5.79 14.39 19.11
CA GLU A 478 4.96 14.60 17.94
C GLU A 478 5.77 14.84 16.65
N ARG A 479 7.01 15.32 16.77
CA ARG A 479 7.92 15.56 15.63
C ARG A 479 8.89 14.42 15.34
N ILE A 480 8.81 13.33 16.10
CA ILE A 480 9.70 12.18 15.92
C ILE A 480 9.16 11.31 14.78
N THR A 481 9.86 11.30 13.66
CA THR A 481 9.47 10.61 12.42
C THR A 481 10.44 9.51 11.99
N ASP A 482 11.54 9.32 12.73
CA ASP A 482 12.62 8.38 12.40
C ASP A 482 12.76 7.20 13.37
N GLN A 483 11.81 7.06 14.29
CA GLN A 483 11.60 5.91 15.17
C GLN A 483 10.11 5.67 15.39
N PHE A 484 9.76 4.45 15.77
CA PHE A 484 8.36 4.05 15.90
C PHE A 484 8.17 2.98 16.98
N MET A 485 6.93 2.81 17.40
CA MET A 485 6.51 1.64 18.18
C MET A 485 5.93 0.56 17.26
N LEU A 486 6.36 -0.68 17.43
CA LEU A 486 5.64 -1.84 16.92
C LEU A 486 4.76 -2.37 18.07
N GLY A 487 3.43 -2.24 17.92
CA GLY A 487 2.52 -2.41 19.04
C GLY A 487 2.85 -1.46 20.19
N SER A 488 2.66 -1.92 21.44
CA SER A 488 2.90 -1.10 22.64
C SER A 488 4.20 -1.43 23.37
N LYS A 489 4.97 -2.46 22.92
CA LYS A 489 6.10 -2.97 23.71
C LYS A 489 7.46 -2.86 23.01
N LEU A 490 7.51 -2.69 21.70
CA LEU A 490 8.76 -2.71 20.94
C LEU A 490 9.02 -1.36 20.28
N LEU A 491 9.98 -0.61 20.81
CA LEU A 491 10.50 0.61 20.22
C LEU A 491 11.57 0.27 19.20
N VAL A 492 11.49 0.82 18.00
CA VAL A 492 12.42 0.57 16.88
C VAL A 492 12.99 1.89 16.39
N ALA A 493 14.31 1.97 16.30
CA ALA A 493 15.01 3.20 15.95
C ALA A 493 16.06 2.95 14.84
N PRO A 494 15.65 2.73 13.57
CA PRO A 494 16.56 2.41 12.48
C PRO A 494 17.44 3.61 12.12
N GLN A 495 18.67 3.35 11.66
CA GLN A 495 19.53 4.39 11.10
C GLN A 495 19.12 4.68 9.66
N THR A 496 18.80 5.93 9.36
CA THR A 496 18.37 6.38 8.03
C THR A 496 19.25 7.47 7.43
N VAL A 497 20.39 7.76 8.06
CA VAL A 497 21.35 8.77 7.59
C VAL A 497 22.64 8.09 7.12
N LYS A 498 23.03 8.36 5.89
CA LYS A 498 24.24 7.79 5.26
C LYS A 498 25.50 8.05 6.09
N GLY A 499 26.28 6.99 6.30
CA GLY A 499 27.56 7.05 6.97
C GLY A 499 27.53 7.34 8.47
N ALA A 500 26.37 7.58 9.06
CA ALA A 500 26.23 7.84 10.48
C ALA A 500 26.58 6.60 11.30
N LYS A 501 27.36 6.80 12.37
CA LYS A 501 27.85 5.72 13.26
C LYS A 501 27.03 5.62 14.55
N SER A 502 26.19 6.62 14.83
CA SER A 502 25.28 6.67 15.95
C SER A 502 24.03 7.46 15.61
N ARG A 503 23.02 7.39 16.45
CA ARG A 503 21.82 8.22 16.38
C ARG A 503 21.29 8.53 17.76
N LYS A 504 20.55 9.63 17.87
CA LYS A 504 19.74 9.90 19.06
C LYS A 504 18.47 9.06 19.04
N VAL A 505 18.09 8.51 20.19
CA VAL A 505 16.86 7.76 20.38
C VAL A 505 16.11 8.34 21.57
N PHE A 506 14.86 8.70 21.36
CA PHE A 506 13.96 9.08 22.44
C PHE A 506 13.41 7.81 23.10
N ILE A 507 13.72 7.64 24.36
CA ILE A 507 13.22 6.57 25.24
C ILE A 507 12.03 7.11 26.01
N PRO A 508 10.80 6.60 25.82
CA PRO A 508 9.62 7.08 26.53
C PRO A 508 9.58 6.59 28.00
N VAL A 509 8.57 7.00 28.73
CA VAL A 509 8.36 6.60 30.14
C VAL A 509 8.37 5.06 30.25
N GLY A 510 9.06 4.55 31.29
CA GLY A 510 9.21 3.12 31.57
C GLY A 510 10.66 2.66 31.61
N THR A 511 10.87 1.39 31.81
CA THR A 511 12.19 0.74 31.76
C THR A 511 12.31 -0.06 30.46
N TRP A 512 13.33 0.24 29.68
CA TRP A 512 13.54 -0.31 28.34
C TRP A 512 14.83 -1.09 28.27
N THR A 513 14.76 -2.33 27.80
CA THR A 513 15.91 -3.18 27.55
C THR A 513 16.27 -3.14 26.07
N ALA A 514 17.46 -2.66 25.74
CA ALA A 514 17.97 -2.58 24.37
C ALA A 514 18.36 -3.95 23.80
N ASP A 515 18.57 -4.00 22.47
CA ASP A 515 19.03 -5.17 21.72
C ASP A 515 20.37 -5.74 22.22
N ASP A 516 21.21 -4.93 22.87
CA ASP A 516 22.49 -5.33 23.46
C ASP A 516 22.38 -5.71 24.97
N GLY A 517 21.17 -5.72 25.52
CA GLY A 517 20.88 -6.05 26.91
C GLY A 517 21.04 -4.89 27.89
N SER A 518 21.47 -3.71 27.46
CA SER A 518 21.52 -2.52 28.32
C SER A 518 20.10 -2.04 28.67
N GLU A 519 19.96 -1.47 29.88
CA GLU A 519 18.69 -0.95 30.38
C GLU A 519 18.72 0.57 30.47
N THR A 520 17.63 1.20 30.07
CA THR A 520 17.43 2.66 30.16
C THR A 520 16.06 2.97 30.74
N ALA A 521 16.04 3.83 31.76
CA ALA A 521 14.79 4.41 32.26
C ALA A 521 14.46 5.69 31.48
N GLY A 522 13.22 5.80 31.00
CA GLY A 522 12.73 7.00 30.35
C GLY A 522 11.79 7.84 31.25
N PRO A 523 11.42 9.08 30.84
CA PRO A 523 11.75 9.66 29.54
C PRO A 523 13.21 10.14 29.46
N ALA A 524 13.89 9.80 28.38
CA ALA A 524 15.29 10.20 28.13
C ALA A 524 15.58 10.26 26.63
N THR A 525 16.59 11.02 26.23
CA THR A 525 17.18 10.92 24.90
C THR A 525 18.60 10.44 25.03
N ILE A 526 18.93 9.31 24.43
CA ILE A 526 20.23 8.67 24.49
C ILE A 526 20.92 8.61 23.13
N GLU A 527 22.23 8.58 23.12
CA GLU A 527 23.03 8.32 21.91
C GLU A 527 23.27 6.81 21.79
N VAL A 528 22.92 6.24 20.64
CA VAL A 528 23.01 4.80 20.38
C VAL A 528 23.92 4.55 19.19
N ALA A 529 24.94 3.72 19.34
CA ALA A 529 25.81 3.30 18.25
C ALA A 529 25.05 2.46 17.22
N THR A 530 25.29 2.75 15.93
CA THR A 530 24.63 2.09 14.79
C THR A 530 25.64 1.52 13.78
N PRO A 531 26.52 0.58 14.18
CA PRO A 531 27.33 -0.13 13.22
C PRO A 531 26.44 -0.81 12.16
N ILE A 532 27.01 -1.15 11.00
CA ILE A 532 26.21 -1.59 9.84
C ILE A 532 25.32 -2.81 10.13
N GLY A 533 25.74 -3.71 11.01
CA GLY A 533 24.97 -4.91 11.37
C GLY A 533 23.92 -4.72 12.46
N ARG A 534 23.78 -3.51 13.05
CA ARG A 534 22.89 -3.28 14.19
C ARG A 534 21.64 -2.49 13.80
N LEU A 535 20.48 -3.01 14.16
CA LEU A 535 19.20 -2.29 14.23
C LEU A 535 18.88 -2.02 15.71
N PRO A 536 19.02 -0.78 16.20
CA PRO A 536 18.62 -0.46 17.57
C PRO A 536 17.13 -0.68 17.79
N HIS A 537 16.79 -1.47 18.79
CA HIS A 537 15.41 -1.67 19.24
C HIS A 537 15.38 -1.95 20.74
N PHE A 538 14.26 -1.65 21.37
CA PHE A 538 14.12 -1.71 22.82
C PHE A 538 12.77 -2.34 23.18
N VAL A 539 12.79 -3.22 24.18
CA VAL A 539 11.59 -3.88 24.69
C VAL A 539 11.21 -3.24 26.02
N CYS A 540 9.97 -2.80 26.16
CA CYS A 540 9.40 -2.31 27.42
C CYS A 540 9.12 -3.50 28.36
N ARG A 541 9.55 -3.39 29.63
CA ARG A 541 9.24 -4.35 30.70
C ARG A 541 7.90 -4.07 31.35
#